data_6590b9714a3611dada855978c2a3d65b
#
_entry.id   6590b9714a3611dada855978c2a3d65b
#
_cell.length_a   1.000
_cell.length_b   1.000
_cell.length_c   1.000
_cell.angle_alpha   90.00
_cell.angle_beta   90.00
_cell.angle_gamma   90.00
#
_symmetry.space_group_name_H-M   'P 1'
#
loop_
_entity.id
_entity.type
_entity.pdbx_description
1 polymer ?
#
loop_
_entity_poly.entity_id
_entity_poly.type
_entity_poly.pdbx_seq_one_letter_code
_entity_poly.pdbx_strand_id
1 'polypeptide(L)'
;SVPYLYGRVIDAIAINRDTTAFTTQLLLLVVVAFVTGIFTGFRGSSFIVVGARFGVRLRQKLFDSLLRQEADFFAAVKTGDVTSGLALDCEKVSEQVQLNVNVFLRSLIQVLFTLGFMFYLSWRLAITCFIVVPAIVVFSKLFGDFMRILSKESQDALAAANSTAEEVIASIQTVHAFAAEEEDSRRYASGVGDYLGCQWRVARAYFFYSSLTFTFLPYCTNCVVLYYGAQLTRTPVGCGDDGQPKCLVGATDLVSFVFYMQSLFSAFTSLGQIYTGLAQEA
;
A
#
# COMPACT_ATOMS: atom_id res chain seq x y z
N SER A 1 -1.03 14.10 -15.33
CA SER A 1 -0.76 14.47 -16.74
C SER A 1 -0.33 13.29 -17.61
N VAL A 2 0.39 12.29 -17.10
CA VAL A 2 0.81 11.10 -17.88
C VAL A 2 -0.38 10.33 -18.48
N PRO A 3 -1.46 10.01 -17.75
CA PRO A 3 -2.64 9.34 -18.32
C PRO A 3 -3.27 10.09 -19.50
N TYR A 4 -3.30 11.41 -19.44
CA TYR A 4 -3.80 12.23 -20.54
C TYR A 4 -2.92 12.14 -21.80
N LEU A 5 -1.60 12.07 -21.62
CA LEU A 5 -0.67 11.90 -22.75
C LEU A 5 -0.81 10.54 -23.41
N TYR A 6 -1.07 9.46 -22.64
CA TYR A 6 -1.39 8.15 -23.21
C TYR A 6 -2.63 8.20 -24.09
N GLY A 7 -3.69 8.88 -23.64
CA GLY A 7 -4.87 9.09 -24.47
C GLY A 7 -4.55 9.80 -25.77
N ARG A 8 -3.76 10.89 -25.73
CA ARG A 8 -3.35 11.65 -26.92
C ARG A 8 -2.48 10.85 -27.90
N VAL A 9 -1.59 10.00 -27.39
CA VAL A 9 -0.77 9.12 -28.23
C VAL A 9 -1.67 8.10 -28.95
N ILE A 10 -2.64 7.51 -28.26
CA ILE A 10 -3.60 6.57 -28.84
C ILE A 10 -4.46 7.27 -29.90
N ASP A 11 -4.89 8.51 -29.64
CA ASP A 11 -5.67 9.32 -30.58
C ASP A 11 -4.90 9.57 -31.89
N ALA A 12 -3.62 9.95 -31.78
CA ALA A 12 -2.76 10.20 -32.94
C ALA A 12 -2.57 8.95 -33.81
N ILE A 13 -2.53 7.76 -33.21
CA ILE A 13 -2.38 6.49 -33.96
C ILE A 13 -3.72 6.02 -34.54
N ALA A 14 -4.76 5.95 -33.71
CA ALA A 14 -5.99 5.23 -34.03
C ALA A 14 -6.98 6.07 -34.84
N ILE A 15 -7.02 7.39 -34.61
CA ILE A 15 -8.02 8.29 -35.19
C ILE A 15 -7.39 9.13 -36.33
N ASN A 16 -6.31 9.86 -36.04
CA ASN A 16 -5.76 10.82 -37.00
C ASN A 16 -4.76 10.23 -37.98
N ARG A 17 -4.18 9.05 -37.71
CA ARG A 17 -3.13 8.39 -38.52
C ARG A 17 -2.00 9.32 -38.95
N ASP A 18 -1.73 10.39 -38.19
CA ASP A 18 -0.73 11.38 -38.47
C ASP A 18 0.58 11.01 -37.79
N THR A 19 1.58 10.64 -38.60
CA THR A 19 2.89 10.19 -38.09
C THR A 19 3.69 11.32 -37.44
N THR A 20 3.47 12.58 -37.83
CA THR A 20 4.15 13.73 -37.25
C THR A 20 3.58 14.07 -35.86
N ALA A 21 2.25 14.08 -35.73
CA ALA A 21 1.58 14.25 -34.45
C ALA A 21 1.93 13.13 -33.45
N PHE A 22 1.98 11.87 -33.93
CA PHE A 22 2.39 10.72 -33.12
C PHE A 22 3.81 10.87 -32.56
N THR A 23 4.79 11.20 -33.43
CA THR A 23 6.21 11.35 -33.00
C THR A 23 6.36 12.45 -31.98
N THR A 24 5.65 13.58 -32.14
CA THR A 24 5.67 14.71 -31.22
C THR A 24 5.08 14.32 -29.85
N GLN A 25 3.93 13.64 -29.82
CA GLN A 25 3.31 13.20 -28.57
C GLN A 25 4.14 12.12 -27.84
N LEU A 26 4.77 11.21 -28.60
CA LEU A 26 5.67 10.21 -28.05
C LEU A 26 6.91 10.85 -27.42
N LEU A 27 7.54 11.80 -28.10
CA LEU A 27 8.71 12.53 -27.59
C LEU A 27 8.35 13.31 -26.31
N LEU A 28 7.18 13.97 -26.31
CA LEU A 28 6.67 14.68 -25.13
C LEU A 28 6.43 13.73 -23.96
N LEU A 29 5.91 12.52 -24.21
CA LEU A 29 5.72 11.50 -23.19
C LEU A 29 7.05 11.05 -22.59
N VAL A 30 8.09 10.82 -23.44
CA VAL A 30 9.44 10.44 -22.99
C VAL A 30 10.05 11.56 -22.13
N VAL A 31 9.94 12.82 -22.54
CA VAL A 31 10.44 13.98 -21.78
C VAL A 31 9.73 14.06 -20.42
N VAL A 32 8.41 13.94 -20.39
CA VAL A 32 7.63 13.98 -19.15
C VAL A 32 7.98 12.80 -18.24
N ALA A 33 8.19 11.60 -18.81
CA ALA A 33 8.61 10.44 -18.04
C ALA A 33 9.99 10.64 -17.41
N PHE A 34 10.94 11.21 -18.16
CA PHE A 34 12.28 11.51 -17.67
C PHE A 34 12.24 12.54 -16.53
N VAL A 35 11.52 13.65 -16.71
CA VAL A 35 11.32 14.67 -15.68
C VAL A 35 10.67 14.09 -14.44
N THR A 36 9.62 13.27 -14.61
CA THR A 36 8.95 12.60 -13.50
C THR A 36 9.90 11.64 -12.76
N GLY A 37 10.77 10.94 -13.49
CA GLY A 37 11.82 10.09 -12.92
C GLY A 37 12.77 10.86 -12.01
N ILE A 38 13.28 12.01 -12.47
CA ILE A 38 14.15 12.90 -11.68
C ILE A 38 13.45 13.37 -10.41
N PHE A 39 12.22 13.89 -10.52
CA PHE A 39 11.45 14.34 -9.34
C PHE A 39 11.16 13.22 -8.36
N THR A 40 10.89 12.01 -8.87
CA THR A 40 10.66 10.82 -8.02
C THR A 40 11.92 10.43 -7.27
N GLY A 41 13.09 10.44 -7.92
CA GLY A 41 14.38 10.20 -7.29
C GLY A 41 14.72 11.25 -6.23
N PHE A 42 14.56 12.54 -6.57
CA PHE A 42 14.77 13.63 -5.63
C PHE A 42 13.86 13.55 -4.40
N ARG A 43 12.58 13.27 -4.61
CA ARG A 43 11.63 13.02 -3.53
C ARG A 43 12.09 11.85 -2.64
N GLY A 44 12.43 10.71 -3.25
CA GLY A 44 12.87 9.52 -2.52
C GLY A 44 14.09 9.81 -1.63
N SER A 45 15.14 10.41 -2.19
CA SER A 45 16.34 10.78 -1.44
C SER A 45 16.07 11.79 -0.33
N SER A 46 15.18 12.77 -0.57
CA SER A 46 14.79 13.75 0.46
C SER A 46 14.11 13.09 1.66
N PHE A 47 13.20 12.12 1.41
CA PHE A 47 12.55 11.40 2.49
C PHE A 47 13.51 10.51 3.28
N ILE A 48 14.51 9.89 2.63
CA ILE A 48 15.57 9.14 3.33
C ILE A 48 16.33 10.06 4.28
N VAL A 49 16.73 11.26 3.83
CA VAL A 49 17.45 12.22 4.68
C VAL A 49 16.58 12.72 5.84
N VAL A 50 15.30 12.98 5.59
CA VAL A 50 14.34 13.40 6.65
C VAL A 50 14.17 12.29 7.69
N GLY A 51 14.01 11.03 7.26
CA GLY A 51 13.91 9.87 8.15
C GLY A 51 15.17 9.69 9.00
N ALA A 52 16.36 9.78 8.37
CA ALA A 52 17.63 9.70 9.09
C ALA A 52 17.78 10.82 10.14
N ARG A 53 17.43 12.06 9.79
CA ARG A 53 17.43 13.20 10.75
C ARG A 53 16.44 13.00 11.89
N PHE A 54 15.27 12.45 11.60
CA PHE A 54 14.29 12.11 12.62
C PHE A 54 14.84 11.06 13.58
N GLY A 55 15.43 9.97 13.07
CA GLY A 55 16.04 8.90 13.86
C GLY A 55 17.18 9.39 14.75
N VAL A 56 18.05 10.27 14.22
CA VAL A 56 19.11 10.89 15.04
C VAL A 56 18.53 11.71 16.19
N ARG A 57 17.54 12.57 15.90
CA ARG A 57 16.90 13.40 16.94
C ARG A 57 16.15 12.54 17.97
N LEU A 58 15.51 11.45 17.55
CA LEU A 58 14.81 10.55 18.45
C LEU A 58 15.79 9.88 19.41
N ARG A 59 16.90 9.33 18.88
CA ARG A 59 17.96 8.71 19.69
C ARG A 59 18.59 9.71 20.68
N GLN A 60 18.87 10.94 20.24
CA GLN A 60 19.41 11.98 21.12
C GLN A 60 18.44 12.32 22.26
N LYS A 61 17.14 12.56 21.95
CA LYS A 61 16.14 12.86 22.97
C LYS A 61 15.94 11.71 23.96
N LEU A 62 15.94 10.47 23.45
CA LEU A 62 15.80 9.29 24.29
C LEU A 62 17.02 9.17 25.23
N PHE A 63 18.24 9.34 24.70
CA PHE A 63 19.45 9.30 25.48
C PHE A 63 19.50 10.41 26.53
N ASP A 64 19.15 11.64 26.17
CA ASP A 64 19.06 12.75 27.13
C ASP A 64 18.03 12.50 28.23
N SER A 65 16.90 11.84 27.89
CA SER A 65 15.88 11.45 28.87
C SER A 65 16.38 10.35 29.80
N LEU A 66 17.11 9.38 29.28
CA LEU A 66 17.72 8.29 30.06
C LEU A 66 18.74 8.86 31.07
N LEU A 67 19.59 9.80 30.66
CA LEU A 67 20.58 10.42 31.55
C LEU A 67 19.96 11.19 32.71
N ARG A 68 18.69 11.57 32.63
CA ARG A 68 17.94 12.26 33.67
C ARG A 68 17.13 11.35 34.60
N GLN A 69 17.17 10.04 34.37
CA GLN A 69 16.48 9.06 35.21
C GLN A 69 17.23 8.83 36.52
N GLU A 70 16.50 8.44 37.54
CA GLU A 70 17.04 8.14 38.87
C GLU A 70 17.85 6.84 38.82
N ALA A 71 18.80 6.69 39.78
CA ALA A 71 19.66 5.51 39.85
C ALA A 71 18.86 4.21 40.04
N ASP A 72 17.73 4.24 40.71
CA ASP A 72 16.85 3.10 40.95
C ASP A 72 16.26 2.55 39.65
N PHE A 73 16.04 3.38 38.64
CA PHE A 73 15.61 2.95 37.32
C PHE A 73 16.64 2.00 36.70
N PHE A 74 17.93 2.35 36.78
CA PHE A 74 19.02 1.53 36.22
C PHE A 74 19.30 0.27 37.03
N ALA A 75 18.91 0.23 38.31
CA ALA A 75 18.97 -0.98 39.12
C ALA A 75 17.87 -1.98 38.73
N ALA A 76 16.70 -1.50 38.26
CA ALA A 76 15.56 -2.33 37.87
C ALA A 76 15.61 -2.81 36.42
N VAL A 77 16.30 -2.08 35.52
CA VAL A 77 16.33 -2.36 34.07
C VAL A 77 17.69 -2.85 33.63
N LYS A 78 17.71 -3.91 32.80
CA LYS A 78 18.97 -4.41 32.25
C LYS A 78 19.54 -3.42 31.23
N THR A 79 20.83 -3.13 31.36
CA THR A 79 21.56 -2.24 30.43
C THR A 79 21.43 -2.66 28.97
N GLY A 80 21.38 -3.99 28.71
CA GLY A 80 21.17 -4.54 27.38
C GLY A 80 19.83 -4.16 26.74
N ASP A 81 18.75 -4.12 27.54
CA ASP A 81 17.41 -3.77 27.04
C ASP A 81 17.36 -2.28 26.65
N VAL A 82 18.00 -1.42 27.47
CA VAL A 82 18.07 0.02 27.19
C VAL A 82 18.88 0.30 25.91
N THR A 83 20.03 -0.36 25.76
CA THR A 83 20.86 -0.18 24.55
C THR A 83 20.20 -0.77 23.30
N SER A 84 19.49 -1.89 23.43
CA SER A 84 18.69 -2.49 22.36
C SER A 84 17.56 -1.55 21.94
N GLY A 85 16.81 -0.98 22.88
CA GLY A 85 15.76 0.01 22.59
C GLY A 85 16.31 1.26 21.89
N LEU A 86 17.46 1.76 22.33
CA LEU A 86 18.11 2.91 21.69
C LEU A 86 18.57 2.62 20.25
N ALA A 87 19.07 1.42 19.99
CA ALA A 87 19.56 1.02 18.67
C ALA A 87 18.44 0.56 17.74
N LEU A 88 17.68 -0.45 18.13
CA LEU A 88 16.74 -1.16 17.26
C LEU A 88 15.33 -0.53 17.24
N ASP A 89 14.80 -0.15 18.40
CA ASP A 89 13.43 0.38 18.45
C ASP A 89 13.36 1.78 17.87
N CYS A 90 14.36 2.64 18.13
CA CYS A 90 14.46 3.94 17.50
C CYS A 90 14.62 3.83 15.97
N GLU A 91 15.30 2.80 15.46
CA GLU A 91 15.43 2.57 14.03
C GLU A 91 14.12 2.14 13.41
N LYS A 92 13.42 1.16 14.00
CA LYS A 92 12.10 0.72 13.54
C LYS A 92 11.09 1.87 13.50
N VAL A 93 10.98 2.65 14.58
CA VAL A 93 10.08 3.80 14.63
C VAL A 93 10.43 4.83 13.55
N SER A 94 11.72 5.11 13.35
CA SER A 94 12.17 6.06 12.34
C SER A 94 11.85 5.59 10.92
N GLU A 95 12.04 4.32 10.62
CA GLU A 95 11.73 3.70 9.34
C GLU A 95 10.23 3.70 9.07
N GLN A 96 9.42 3.29 10.04
CA GLN A 96 7.96 3.28 9.92
C GLN A 96 7.39 4.68 9.71
N VAL A 97 7.84 5.67 10.46
CA VAL A 97 7.42 7.06 10.27
C VAL A 97 7.81 7.57 8.88
N GLN A 98 9.03 7.30 8.43
CA GLN A 98 9.52 7.69 7.10
C GLN A 98 8.67 7.07 5.99
N LEU A 99 8.43 5.76 6.04
CA LEU A 99 7.69 5.02 5.02
C LEU A 99 6.22 5.47 4.99
N ASN A 100 5.56 5.47 6.14
CA ASN A 100 4.14 5.79 6.22
C ASN A 100 3.84 7.24 5.83
N VAL A 101 4.63 8.21 6.29
CA VAL A 101 4.46 9.62 5.92
C VAL A 101 4.71 9.84 4.43
N ASN A 102 5.76 9.21 3.87
CA ASN A 102 6.07 9.30 2.44
C ASN A 102 4.94 8.75 1.57
N VAL A 103 4.45 7.54 1.89
CA VAL A 103 3.37 6.88 1.12
C VAL A 103 2.06 7.63 1.30
N PHE A 104 1.73 8.06 2.52
CA PHE A 104 0.52 8.83 2.81
C PHE A 104 0.48 10.14 2.01
N LEU A 105 1.52 10.96 2.10
CA LEU A 105 1.57 12.26 1.42
C LEU A 105 1.51 12.09 -0.09
N ARG A 106 2.26 11.12 -0.65
CA ARG A 106 2.20 10.80 -2.07
C ARG A 106 0.81 10.39 -2.52
N SER A 107 0.18 9.45 -1.78
CA SER A 107 -1.13 8.92 -2.13
C SER A 107 -2.22 9.98 -1.99
N LEU A 108 -2.15 10.83 -0.96
CA LEU A 108 -3.08 11.94 -0.78
C LEU A 108 -3.00 12.94 -1.95
N ILE A 109 -1.80 13.38 -2.30
CA ILE A 109 -1.59 14.28 -3.45
C ILE A 109 -2.08 13.61 -4.74
N GLN A 110 -1.76 12.33 -4.96
CA GLN A 110 -2.19 11.58 -6.12
C GLN A 110 -3.72 11.52 -6.21
N VAL A 111 -4.42 11.22 -5.11
CA VAL A 111 -5.89 11.20 -5.06
C VAL A 111 -6.47 12.57 -5.44
N LEU A 112 -5.98 13.65 -4.81
CA LEU A 112 -6.49 15.00 -5.07
C LEU A 112 -6.33 15.42 -6.54
N PHE A 113 -5.14 15.22 -7.11
CA PHE A 113 -4.89 15.58 -8.52
C PHE A 113 -5.67 14.67 -9.47
N THR A 114 -5.72 13.36 -9.20
CA THR A 114 -6.46 12.42 -10.06
C THR A 114 -7.95 12.74 -10.07
N LEU A 115 -8.55 12.99 -8.91
CA LEU A 115 -9.94 13.41 -8.81
C LEU A 115 -10.19 14.73 -9.55
N GLY A 116 -9.33 15.73 -9.38
CA GLY A 116 -9.43 17.00 -10.10
C GLY A 116 -9.45 16.80 -11.62
N PHE A 117 -8.54 15.97 -12.16
CA PHE A 117 -8.52 15.65 -13.59
C PHE A 117 -9.75 14.82 -14.04
N MET A 118 -10.21 13.87 -13.22
CA MET A 118 -11.40 13.08 -13.54
C MET A 118 -12.66 13.96 -13.61
N PHE A 119 -12.83 14.89 -12.67
CA PHE A 119 -13.93 15.84 -12.70
C PHE A 119 -13.84 16.81 -13.89
N TYR A 120 -12.62 17.22 -14.26
CA TYR A 120 -12.40 18.07 -15.43
C TYR A 120 -12.77 17.35 -16.74
N LEU A 121 -12.42 16.05 -16.87
CA LEU A 121 -12.74 15.27 -18.07
C LEU A 121 -14.26 15.00 -18.17
N SER A 122 -14.85 14.45 -17.11
CA SER A 122 -16.29 14.16 -17.07
C SER A 122 -16.76 13.95 -15.63
N TRP A 123 -17.54 14.88 -15.11
CA TRP A 123 -18.12 14.79 -13.77
C TRP A 123 -19.05 13.57 -13.60
N ARG A 124 -19.77 13.18 -14.68
CA ARG A 124 -20.69 12.03 -14.66
C ARG A 124 -19.95 10.70 -14.49
N LEU A 125 -18.85 10.50 -15.22
CA LEU A 125 -18.00 9.32 -15.07
C LEU A 125 -17.28 9.32 -13.72
N ALA A 126 -16.86 10.49 -13.23
CA ALA A 126 -16.21 10.62 -11.92
C ALA A 126 -17.13 10.16 -10.78
N ILE A 127 -18.41 10.55 -10.78
CA ILE A 127 -19.39 10.10 -9.79
C ILE A 127 -19.57 8.58 -9.82
N THR A 128 -19.64 7.97 -11.00
CA THR A 128 -19.74 6.50 -11.14
C THR A 128 -18.55 5.78 -10.48
N CYS A 129 -17.34 6.29 -10.64
CA CYS A 129 -16.17 5.76 -9.95
C CYS A 129 -16.22 6.00 -8.43
N PHE A 130 -16.74 7.15 -8.00
CA PHE A 130 -16.79 7.51 -6.59
C PHE A 130 -17.70 6.60 -5.76
N ILE A 131 -18.70 5.96 -6.38
CA ILE A 131 -19.58 4.98 -5.72
C ILE A 131 -18.80 3.73 -5.30
N VAL A 132 -17.73 3.37 -6.03
CA VAL A 132 -16.95 2.16 -5.73
C VAL A 132 -15.93 2.38 -4.61
N VAL A 133 -15.45 3.61 -4.40
CA VAL A 133 -14.46 3.94 -3.36
C VAL A 133 -14.95 3.58 -1.95
N PRO A 134 -16.16 3.96 -1.51
CA PRO A 134 -16.67 3.53 -0.21
C PRO A 134 -16.73 2.02 -0.04
N ALA A 135 -17.08 1.28 -1.11
CA ALA A 135 -17.08 -0.18 -1.05
C ALA A 135 -15.68 -0.74 -0.75
N ILE A 136 -14.64 -0.22 -1.42
CA ILE A 136 -13.26 -0.63 -1.16
C ILE A 136 -12.86 -0.33 0.29
N VAL A 137 -13.19 0.85 0.81
CA VAL A 137 -12.86 1.25 2.19
C VAL A 137 -13.54 0.32 3.20
N VAL A 138 -14.83 0.03 3.00
CA VAL A 138 -15.59 -0.88 3.89
C VAL A 138 -14.99 -2.28 3.85
N PHE A 139 -14.73 -2.85 2.67
CA PHE A 139 -14.11 -4.15 2.53
C PHE A 139 -12.71 -4.22 3.16
N SER A 140 -11.89 -3.18 2.96
CA SER A 140 -10.55 -3.11 3.54
C SER A 140 -10.61 -3.05 5.08
N LYS A 141 -11.57 -2.33 5.65
CA LYS A 141 -11.76 -2.27 7.11
C LYS A 141 -12.19 -3.63 7.66
N LEU A 142 -13.22 -4.25 7.09
CA LEU A 142 -13.71 -5.57 7.52
C LEU A 142 -12.61 -6.63 7.43
N PHE A 143 -11.83 -6.60 6.37
CA PHE A 143 -10.69 -7.49 6.21
C PHE A 143 -9.58 -7.21 7.22
N GLY A 144 -9.26 -5.95 7.50
CA GLY A 144 -8.27 -5.56 8.50
C GLY A 144 -8.62 -6.09 9.88
N ASP A 145 -9.87 -5.93 10.32
CA ASP A 145 -10.36 -6.44 11.60
C ASP A 145 -10.27 -7.98 11.66
N PHE A 146 -10.64 -8.66 10.58
CA PHE A 146 -10.55 -10.12 10.48
C PHE A 146 -9.09 -10.61 10.51
N MET A 147 -8.19 -9.95 9.77
CA MET A 147 -6.77 -10.28 9.76
C MET A 147 -6.10 -10.04 11.11
N ARG A 148 -6.53 -9.04 11.85
CA ARG A 148 -6.02 -8.79 13.21
C ARG A 148 -6.30 -9.97 14.15
N ILE A 149 -7.49 -10.56 14.07
CA ILE A 149 -7.84 -11.75 14.87
C ILE A 149 -6.98 -12.94 14.46
N LEU A 150 -6.86 -13.21 13.15
CA LEU A 150 -6.07 -14.33 12.65
C LEU A 150 -4.57 -14.17 12.96
N SER A 151 -4.05 -12.97 12.86
CA SER A 151 -2.65 -12.65 13.17
C SER A 151 -2.35 -12.87 14.65
N LYS A 152 -3.28 -12.47 15.53
CA LYS A 152 -3.15 -12.73 16.97
C LYS A 152 -3.15 -14.22 17.28
N GLU A 153 -4.08 -15.02 16.72
CA GLU A 153 -4.07 -16.48 16.91
C GLU A 153 -2.75 -17.12 16.43
N SER A 154 -2.21 -16.62 15.32
CA SER A 154 -0.92 -17.07 14.79
C SER A 154 0.24 -16.72 15.72
N GLN A 155 0.26 -15.51 16.28
CA GLN A 155 1.29 -15.08 17.24
C GLN A 155 1.19 -15.87 18.54
N ASP A 156 -0.01 -16.12 19.03
CA ASP A 156 -0.24 -16.93 20.26
C ASP A 156 0.25 -18.37 20.06
N ALA A 157 0.00 -18.97 18.89
CA ALA A 157 0.52 -20.30 18.56
C ALA A 157 2.07 -20.34 18.49
N LEU A 158 2.67 -19.31 17.90
CA LEU A 158 4.14 -19.19 17.85
C LEU A 158 4.75 -18.96 19.23
N ALA A 159 4.10 -18.13 20.06
CA ALA A 159 4.54 -17.90 21.45
C ALA A 159 4.50 -19.18 22.28
N ALA A 160 3.45 -20.00 22.11
CA ALA A 160 3.33 -21.30 22.77
C ALA A 160 4.47 -22.25 22.34
N ALA A 161 4.79 -22.31 21.03
CA ALA A 161 5.91 -23.10 20.55
C ALA A 161 7.25 -22.62 21.12
N ASN A 162 7.47 -21.30 21.13
CA ASN A 162 8.69 -20.70 21.69
C ASN A 162 8.82 -20.97 23.20
N SER A 163 7.72 -20.90 23.96
CA SER A 163 7.71 -21.25 25.40
C SER A 163 8.15 -22.71 25.64
N THR A 164 7.69 -23.63 24.77
CA THR A 164 8.14 -25.04 24.81
C THR A 164 9.65 -25.13 24.53
N ALA A 165 10.16 -24.39 23.55
CA ALA A 165 11.60 -24.37 23.26
C ALA A 165 12.42 -23.80 24.43
N GLU A 166 11.95 -22.71 25.06
CA GLU A 166 12.62 -22.12 26.23
C GLU A 166 12.65 -23.09 27.41
N GLU A 167 11.54 -23.79 27.70
CA GLU A 167 11.45 -24.82 28.74
C GLU A 167 12.47 -25.93 28.51
N VAL A 168 12.51 -26.48 27.29
CA VAL A 168 13.41 -27.57 26.90
C VAL A 168 14.88 -27.13 26.97
N ILE A 169 15.22 -25.96 26.44
CA ILE A 169 16.59 -25.44 26.46
C ILE A 169 17.06 -25.11 27.89
N ALA A 170 16.17 -24.53 28.71
CA ALA A 170 16.46 -24.22 30.09
C ALA A 170 16.74 -25.49 30.94
N SER A 171 16.10 -26.62 30.60
CA SER A 171 16.26 -27.91 31.26
C SER A 171 17.08 -28.94 30.46
N ILE A 172 17.93 -28.49 29.54
CA ILE A 172 18.65 -29.35 28.58
C ILE A 172 19.44 -30.51 29.25
N GLN A 173 20.00 -30.28 30.43
CA GLN A 173 20.70 -31.33 31.18
C GLN A 173 19.75 -32.48 31.56
N THR A 174 18.53 -32.15 31.94
CA THR A 174 17.48 -33.13 32.25
C THR A 174 17.06 -33.90 31.02
N VAL A 175 16.85 -33.20 29.91
CA VAL A 175 16.50 -33.82 28.62
C VAL A 175 17.56 -34.87 28.22
N HIS A 176 18.84 -34.51 28.29
CA HIS A 176 19.93 -35.43 27.99
C HIS A 176 20.04 -36.59 29.00
N ALA A 177 19.81 -36.34 30.30
CA ALA A 177 19.84 -37.37 31.31
C ALA A 177 18.79 -38.46 31.12
N PHE A 178 17.63 -38.10 30.55
CA PHE A 178 16.52 -39.01 30.26
C PHE A 178 16.46 -39.45 28.78
N ALA A 179 17.40 -39.03 27.92
CA ALA A 179 17.40 -39.27 26.48
C ALA A 179 16.06 -38.94 25.82
N ALA A 180 15.46 -37.77 26.20
CA ALA A 180 14.13 -37.33 25.77
C ALA A 180 14.17 -36.39 24.55
N GLU A 181 15.31 -36.28 23.85
CA GLU A 181 15.51 -35.31 22.74
C GLU A 181 14.47 -35.47 21.62
N GLU A 182 14.16 -36.73 21.25
CA GLU A 182 13.17 -36.97 20.19
C GLU A 182 11.76 -36.62 20.60
N GLU A 183 11.37 -36.80 21.86
CA GLU A 183 10.04 -36.49 22.36
C GLU A 183 9.82 -34.98 22.43
N ASP A 184 10.80 -34.25 22.96
CA ASP A 184 10.75 -32.79 23.04
C ASP A 184 10.82 -32.14 21.65
N SER A 185 11.62 -32.73 20.74
CA SER A 185 11.63 -32.30 19.33
C SER A 185 10.26 -32.48 18.67
N ARG A 186 9.57 -33.61 18.92
CA ARG A 186 8.22 -33.84 18.41
C ARG A 186 7.19 -32.88 19.02
N ARG A 187 7.30 -32.62 20.33
CA ARG A 187 6.44 -31.64 21.03
C ARG A 187 6.59 -30.24 20.43
N TYR A 188 7.82 -29.78 20.19
CA TYR A 188 8.08 -28.49 19.51
C TYR A 188 7.57 -28.50 18.08
N ALA A 189 7.83 -29.53 17.29
CA ALA A 189 7.38 -29.67 15.92
C ALA A 189 5.84 -29.64 15.82
N SER A 190 5.10 -30.21 16.78
CA SER A 190 3.65 -30.10 16.86
C SER A 190 3.20 -28.65 17.05
N GLY A 191 3.81 -27.91 17.98
CA GLY A 191 3.50 -26.50 18.21
C GLY A 191 3.75 -25.61 16.97
N VAL A 192 4.88 -25.86 16.27
CA VAL A 192 5.17 -25.18 14.99
C VAL A 192 4.18 -25.62 13.89
N GLY A 193 3.69 -26.85 13.93
CA GLY A 193 2.62 -27.34 13.05
C GLY A 193 1.30 -26.60 13.26
N ASP A 194 0.93 -26.32 14.50
CA ASP A 194 -0.26 -25.50 14.83
C ASP A 194 -0.12 -24.07 14.31
N TYR A 195 1.05 -23.46 14.49
CA TYR A 195 1.37 -22.17 13.89
C TYR A 195 1.22 -22.19 12.35
N LEU A 196 1.73 -23.22 11.69
CA LEU A 196 1.58 -23.38 10.23
C LEU A 196 0.09 -23.51 9.85
N GLY A 197 -0.71 -24.22 10.63
CA GLY A 197 -2.17 -24.32 10.45
C GLY A 197 -2.85 -22.94 10.51
N CYS A 198 -2.44 -22.07 11.44
CA CYS A 198 -2.91 -20.69 11.52
C CYS A 198 -2.46 -19.89 10.28
N GLN A 199 -1.23 -20.03 9.84
CA GLN A 199 -0.71 -19.35 8.64
C GLN A 199 -1.47 -19.75 7.36
N TRP A 200 -1.90 -21.00 7.23
CA TRP A 200 -2.77 -21.41 6.12
C TRP A 200 -4.14 -20.74 6.15
N ARG A 201 -4.71 -20.47 7.33
CA ARG A 201 -5.95 -19.68 7.46
C ARG A 201 -5.74 -18.23 7.04
N VAL A 202 -4.65 -17.63 7.47
CA VAL A 202 -4.23 -16.28 7.06
C VAL A 202 -4.06 -16.20 5.54
N ALA A 203 -3.34 -17.15 4.93
CA ALA A 203 -3.08 -17.17 3.49
C ALA A 203 -4.39 -17.31 2.67
N ARG A 204 -5.34 -18.16 3.10
CA ARG A 204 -6.65 -18.28 2.43
C ARG A 204 -7.46 -17.00 2.54
N ALA A 205 -7.51 -16.37 3.69
CA ALA A 205 -8.20 -15.09 3.89
C ALA A 205 -7.61 -14.01 2.99
N TYR A 206 -6.28 -13.92 2.93
CA TYR A 206 -5.57 -12.97 2.07
C TYR A 206 -5.84 -13.24 0.57
N PHE A 207 -5.89 -14.51 0.15
CA PHE A 207 -6.20 -14.88 -1.23
C PHE A 207 -7.58 -14.35 -1.66
N PHE A 208 -8.63 -14.57 -0.86
CA PHE A 208 -9.98 -14.08 -1.17
C PHE A 208 -10.05 -12.55 -1.17
N TYR A 209 -9.44 -11.90 -0.20
CA TYR A 209 -9.39 -10.44 -0.14
C TYR A 209 -8.64 -9.85 -1.35
N SER A 210 -7.47 -10.38 -1.63
CA SER A 210 -6.63 -9.91 -2.73
C SER A 210 -7.33 -10.07 -4.08
N SER A 211 -7.93 -11.25 -4.33
CA SER A 211 -8.69 -11.52 -5.56
C SER A 211 -9.87 -10.57 -5.71
N LEU A 212 -10.63 -10.32 -4.63
CA LEU A 212 -11.79 -9.44 -4.67
C LEU A 212 -11.37 -7.97 -4.85
N THR A 213 -10.45 -7.49 -4.02
CA THR A 213 -10.12 -6.05 -3.93
C THR A 213 -9.21 -5.60 -5.06
N PHE A 214 -8.21 -6.42 -5.44
CA PHE A 214 -7.22 -5.99 -6.44
C PHE A 214 -7.56 -6.44 -7.87
N THR A 215 -8.42 -7.46 -8.02
CA THR A 215 -8.76 -7.99 -9.35
C THR A 215 -10.22 -7.73 -9.68
N PHE A 216 -11.13 -8.35 -8.96
CA PHE A 216 -12.54 -8.35 -9.35
C PHE A 216 -13.16 -6.94 -9.31
N LEU A 217 -13.00 -6.21 -8.22
CA LEU A 217 -13.61 -4.89 -8.03
C LEU A 217 -13.12 -3.84 -9.05
N PRO A 218 -11.81 -3.67 -9.31
CA PRO A 218 -11.32 -2.75 -10.34
C PRO A 218 -11.76 -3.13 -11.75
N TYR A 219 -11.77 -4.42 -12.10
CA TYR A 219 -12.20 -4.84 -13.44
C TYR A 219 -13.70 -4.66 -13.65
N CYS A 220 -14.54 -4.97 -12.65
CA CYS A 220 -15.97 -4.67 -12.72
C CYS A 220 -16.23 -3.17 -12.89
N THR A 221 -15.51 -2.33 -12.15
CA THR A 221 -15.62 -0.88 -12.28
C THR A 221 -15.17 -0.41 -13.67
N ASN A 222 -14.07 -0.96 -14.21
CA ASN A 222 -13.64 -0.68 -15.58
C ASN A 222 -14.74 -1.03 -16.60
N CYS A 223 -15.37 -2.19 -16.47
CA CYS A 223 -16.47 -2.60 -17.37
C CYS A 223 -17.66 -1.65 -17.29
N VAL A 224 -18.06 -1.25 -16.09
CA VAL A 224 -19.18 -0.29 -15.90
C VAL A 224 -18.85 1.06 -16.50
N VAL A 225 -17.64 1.58 -16.26
CA VAL A 225 -17.19 2.87 -16.80
C VAL A 225 -17.08 2.84 -18.32
N LEU A 226 -16.54 1.77 -18.89
CA LEU A 226 -16.46 1.62 -20.34
C LEU A 226 -17.83 1.50 -20.97
N TYR A 227 -18.75 0.73 -20.38
CA TYR A 227 -20.12 0.60 -20.87
C TYR A 227 -20.88 1.93 -20.83
N TYR A 228 -20.86 2.62 -19.68
CA TYR A 228 -21.52 3.90 -19.51
C TYR A 228 -20.84 5.00 -20.34
N GLY A 229 -19.52 5.03 -20.39
CA GLY A 229 -18.74 5.93 -21.24
C GLY A 229 -19.04 5.75 -22.71
N ALA A 230 -19.15 4.50 -23.20
CA ALA A 230 -19.53 4.22 -24.59
C ALA A 230 -20.97 4.67 -24.91
N GLN A 231 -21.89 4.66 -23.96
CA GLN A 231 -23.21 5.27 -24.15
C GLN A 231 -23.14 6.80 -24.24
N LEU A 232 -22.31 7.44 -23.41
CA LEU A 232 -22.12 8.89 -23.45
C LEU A 232 -21.43 9.38 -24.74
N THR A 233 -20.55 8.57 -25.34
CA THR A 233 -19.94 8.89 -26.64
C THR A 233 -20.90 8.76 -27.80
N ARG A 234 -22.02 8.02 -27.65
CA ARG A 234 -23.07 7.86 -28.68
C ARG A 234 -24.17 8.87 -28.60
N THR A 235 -24.31 9.59 -27.47
CA THR A 235 -25.36 10.62 -27.31
C THR A 235 -24.86 11.95 -27.85
N PRO A 236 -25.37 12.43 -29.02
CA PRO A 236 -25.00 13.73 -29.57
C PRO A 236 -25.61 14.84 -28.71
N VAL A 237 -24.82 15.79 -28.23
CA VAL A 237 -25.27 16.95 -27.43
C VAL A 237 -25.13 18.26 -28.23
N GLY A 238 -25.55 18.29 -29.47
CA GLY A 238 -25.53 19.45 -30.34
C GLY A 238 -24.48 19.37 -31.45
N CYS A 239 -24.63 20.19 -32.47
CA CYS A 239 -23.64 20.38 -33.53
C CYS A 239 -22.52 21.32 -33.02
N GLY A 240 -21.28 20.95 -33.16
CA GLY A 240 -20.13 21.86 -33.03
C GLY A 240 -20.16 22.89 -34.18
N ASP A 241 -19.38 23.96 -34.08
CA ASP A 241 -19.22 24.99 -35.12
C ASP A 241 -18.76 24.40 -36.47
N ASP A 242 -18.19 23.21 -36.49
CA ASP A 242 -17.71 22.48 -37.67
C ASP A 242 -18.75 21.51 -38.27
N GLY A 243 -19.99 21.53 -37.81
CA GLY A 243 -21.08 20.63 -38.31
C GLY A 243 -20.97 19.17 -37.88
N GLN A 244 -19.97 18.83 -37.08
CA GLN A 244 -19.80 17.48 -36.53
C GLN A 244 -20.55 17.30 -35.20
N PRO A 245 -21.16 16.15 -34.92
CA PRO A 245 -21.82 15.89 -33.66
C PRO A 245 -20.83 15.92 -32.51
N LYS A 246 -20.94 16.92 -31.62
CA LYS A 246 -20.10 17.05 -30.45
C LYS A 246 -20.56 16.04 -29.39
N CYS A 247 -19.79 14.98 -29.17
CA CYS A 247 -20.08 14.01 -28.13
C CYS A 247 -19.70 14.55 -26.74
N LEU A 248 -20.43 14.14 -25.71
CA LEU A 248 -20.20 14.54 -24.31
C LEU A 248 -18.81 14.14 -23.80
N VAL A 249 -18.24 13.05 -24.33
CA VAL A 249 -16.93 12.51 -23.97
C VAL A 249 -16.29 11.96 -25.25
N GLY A 250 -15.06 12.36 -25.55
CA GLY A 250 -14.28 11.78 -26.64
C GLY A 250 -13.81 10.34 -26.32
N ALA A 251 -13.59 9.52 -27.34
CA ALA A 251 -13.01 8.18 -27.14
C ALA A 251 -11.65 8.24 -26.43
N THR A 252 -10.85 9.25 -26.76
CA THR A 252 -9.55 9.56 -26.15
C THR A 252 -9.67 9.90 -24.66
N ASP A 253 -10.71 10.66 -24.31
CA ASP A 253 -10.99 11.04 -22.93
C ASP A 253 -11.41 9.83 -22.10
N LEU A 254 -12.17 8.89 -22.70
CA LEU A 254 -12.56 7.65 -22.04
C LEU A 254 -11.33 6.76 -21.72
N VAL A 255 -10.40 6.65 -22.65
CA VAL A 255 -9.14 5.93 -22.41
C VAL A 255 -8.32 6.58 -21.31
N SER A 256 -8.17 7.91 -21.36
CA SER A 256 -7.47 8.67 -20.33
C SER A 256 -8.14 8.49 -18.96
N PHE A 257 -9.49 8.45 -18.93
CA PHE A 257 -10.28 8.26 -17.74
C PHE A 257 -10.03 6.89 -17.08
N VAL A 258 -9.91 5.81 -17.87
CA VAL A 258 -9.56 4.47 -17.37
C VAL A 258 -8.19 4.47 -16.70
N PHE A 259 -7.19 5.13 -17.28
CA PHE A 259 -5.87 5.25 -16.67
C PHE A 259 -5.89 6.10 -15.37
N TYR A 260 -6.67 7.17 -15.33
CA TYR A 260 -6.85 7.94 -14.09
C TYR A 260 -7.54 7.11 -13.00
N MET A 261 -8.52 6.30 -13.37
CA MET A 261 -9.20 5.41 -12.44
C MET A 261 -8.25 4.35 -11.87
N GLN A 262 -7.39 3.71 -12.68
CA GLN A 262 -6.36 2.80 -12.20
C GLN A 262 -5.38 3.48 -11.23
N SER A 263 -4.99 4.72 -11.54
CA SER A 263 -4.15 5.54 -10.67
C SER A 263 -4.84 5.85 -9.33
N LEU A 264 -6.14 6.12 -9.35
CA LEU A 264 -6.95 6.36 -8.17
C LEU A 264 -7.05 5.10 -7.28
N PHE A 265 -7.34 3.94 -7.87
CA PHE A 265 -7.36 2.66 -7.15
C PHE A 265 -6.01 2.34 -6.50
N SER A 266 -4.91 2.53 -7.21
CA SER A 266 -3.56 2.34 -6.67
C SER A 266 -3.30 3.24 -5.46
N ALA A 267 -3.73 4.50 -5.50
CA ALA A 267 -3.56 5.43 -4.40
C ALA A 267 -4.40 5.04 -3.17
N PHE A 268 -5.66 4.63 -3.36
CA PHE A 268 -6.51 4.15 -2.26
C PHE A 268 -6.01 2.85 -1.66
N THR A 269 -5.53 1.92 -2.49
CA THR A 269 -4.90 0.70 -2.02
C THR A 269 -3.67 0.98 -1.14
N SER A 270 -2.82 1.93 -1.57
CA SER A 270 -1.64 2.33 -0.78
C SER A 270 -2.04 2.96 0.56
N LEU A 271 -3.10 3.77 0.59
CA LEU A 271 -3.63 4.32 1.84
C LEU A 271 -4.22 3.24 2.76
N GLY A 272 -4.93 2.27 2.19
CA GLY A 272 -5.44 1.10 2.92
C GLY A 272 -4.34 0.26 3.53
N GLN A 273 -3.25 0.03 2.81
CA GLN A 273 -2.08 -0.71 3.32
C GLN A 273 -1.41 -0.02 4.51
N ILE A 274 -1.32 1.32 4.49
CA ILE A 274 -0.81 2.07 5.65
C ILE A 274 -1.72 1.85 6.85
N TYR A 275 -3.04 1.95 6.67
CA TYR A 275 -3.98 1.77 7.77
C TYR A 275 -3.90 0.36 8.36
N THR A 276 -3.86 -0.67 7.51
CA THR A 276 -3.73 -2.07 7.98
C THR A 276 -2.38 -2.35 8.63
N GLY A 277 -1.27 -1.79 8.11
CA GLY A 277 0.05 -1.90 8.71
C GLY A 277 0.11 -1.30 10.11
N LEU A 278 -0.38 -0.05 10.27
CA LEU A 278 -0.44 0.60 11.58
C LEU A 278 -1.36 -0.13 12.58
N ALA A 279 -2.46 -0.73 12.10
CA ALA A 279 -3.37 -1.49 12.95
C ALA A 279 -2.81 -2.86 13.39
N GLN A 280 -1.82 -3.40 12.70
CA GLN A 280 -1.15 -4.66 13.06
C GLN A 280 -0.03 -4.45 14.09
N GLU A 281 0.56 -3.26 14.13
CA GLU A 281 1.67 -2.91 15.04
C GLU A 281 1.18 -2.25 16.35
N ALA A 282 -0.09 -1.81 16.42
CA ALA A 282 -0.73 -1.25 17.62
C ALA A 282 -1.42 -2.32 18.47
#